data_1eeb7017e2b3ba67695ae14d1dcc0040
#
_entry.id   1eeb7017e2b3ba67695ae14d1dcc0040
#
_cell.length_a   1.000
_cell.length_b   1.000
_cell.length_c   1.000
_cell.angle_alpha   90.00
_cell.angle_beta   90.00
_cell.angle_gamma   90.00
#
_symmetry.space_group_name_H-M   'P 1'
#
loop_
_entity.id
_entity.type
_entity.pdbx_description
1 polymer ?
#
loop_
_entity_poly.entity_id
_entity_poly.type
_entity_poly.pdbx_seq_one_letter_code
_entity_poly.pdbx_strand_id
1 'polypeptide(L)'
;VSGVYEREESSEKLELKSDGTYTLWNPEITFTPVIEQCDYASKGKWTILADNVIEITSENYYTEQKVVGYDLKKENKLSQDSLYIQVVFLTDFHPVSLNFTFNYKNNKSITTDKTYIVLPKSEYLWNRRTATNQISFHLNADVSGTEIYKGRILFKIFEESIDTEKHNYLTITLPSFDRCFFEFEPF
;
A
#
# COMPACT_ATOMS: atom_id res chain seq x y z
N VAL A 1 6.08 14.36 -33.42
CA VAL A 1 5.54 14.39 -32.05
C VAL A 1 5.77 13.06 -31.36
N SER A 2 5.76 11.92 -32.04
CA SER A 2 6.19 10.65 -31.41
C SER A 2 7.67 10.70 -31.08
N GLY A 3 8.06 10.21 -29.90
CA GLY A 3 9.43 10.24 -29.42
C GLY A 3 9.54 10.04 -27.93
N VAL A 4 10.77 10.06 -27.43
CA VAL A 4 11.06 10.03 -25.99
C VAL A 4 11.46 11.42 -25.54
N TYR A 5 10.81 11.92 -24.53
CA TYR A 5 11.02 13.23 -23.95
C TYR A 5 11.53 13.05 -22.54
N GLU A 6 12.64 13.69 -22.23
CA GLU A 6 13.24 13.69 -20.90
C GLU A 6 13.18 15.09 -20.32
N ARG A 7 12.92 15.18 -19.02
CA ARG A 7 12.99 16.44 -18.30
C ARG A 7 14.44 16.72 -17.90
N GLU A 8 14.94 17.93 -18.14
CA GLU A 8 16.35 18.28 -17.93
C GLU A 8 16.88 18.06 -16.49
N GLU A 9 16.00 18.06 -15.51
CA GLU A 9 16.39 17.95 -14.08
C GLU A 9 15.89 16.66 -13.40
N SER A 10 15.30 15.73 -14.16
CA SER A 10 14.78 14.47 -13.60
C SER A 10 15.05 13.31 -14.55
N SER A 11 15.11 12.10 -14.02
CA SER A 11 15.20 10.87 -14.81
C SER A 11 13.86 10.39 -15.37
N GLU A 12 12.81 11.22 -15.25
CA GLU A 12 11.49 10.90 -15.79
C GLU A 12 11.50 10.95 -17.31
N LYS A 13 10.91 9.93 -17.93
CA LYS A 13 10.83 9.81 -19.40
C LYS A 13 9.39 9.64 -19.83
N LEU A 14 8.95 10.54 -20.70
CA LEU A 14 7.67 10.42 -21.40
C LEU A 14 7.89 9.86 -22.79
N GLU A 15 7.40 8.67 -23.06
CA GLU A 15 7.43 8.05 -24.39
C GLU A 15 6.07 8.24 -25.08
N LEU A 16 6.07 8.93 -26.23
CA LEU A 16 4.90 9.05 -27.11
C LEU A 16 5.10 8.13 -28.32
N LYS A 17 4.29 7.09 -28.43
CA LYS A 17 4.39 6.11 -29.51
C LYS A 17 3.55 6.52 -30.73
N SER A 18 3.98 6.08 -31.91
CA SER A 18 3.30 6.40 -33.17
C SER A 18 1.91 5.78 -33.30
N ASP A 19 1.58 4.79 -32.46
CA ASP A 19 0.25 4.16 -32.39
C ASP A 19 -0.76 4.96 -31.56
N GLY A 20 -0.35 6.14 -31.03
CA GLY A 20 -1.20 7.00 -30.18
C GLY A 20 -1.20 6.59 -28.71
N THR A 21 -0.31 5.69 -28.30
CA THR A 21 -0.15 5.34 -26.87
C THR A 21 1.03 6.10 -26.26
N TYR A 22 0.97 6.30 -24.92
CA TYR A 22 2.08 6.87 -24.18
C TYR A 22 2.45 6.01 -22.98
N THR A 23 3.67 6.19 -22.52
CA THR A 23 4.16 5.68 -21.25
C THR A 23 4.97 6.77 -20.56
N LEU A 24 4.60 7.09 -19.33
CA LEU A 24 5.41 7.90 -18.43
C LEU A 24 6.17 6.94 -17.52
N TRP A 25 7.49 6.87 -17.71
CA TRP A 25 8.35 5.97 -16.96
C TRP A 25 8.68 6.55 -15.59
N ASN A 26 8.73 5.70 -14.57
CA ASN A 26 9.27 6.10 -13.29
C ASN A 26 10.76 6.39 -13.41
N PRO A 27 11.28 7.39 -12.68
CA PRO A 27 12.71 7.59 -12.58
C PRO A 27 13.38 6.37 -11.97
N GLU A 28 14.62 6.08 -12.37
CA GLU A 28 15.42 5.06 -11.72
C GLU A 28 15.63 5.42 -10.26
N ILE A 29 15.18 4.53 -9.37
CA ILE A 29 15.27 4.73 -7.94
C ILE A 29 16.57 4.11 -7.45
N THR A 30 17.39 4.91 -6.78
CA THR A 30 18.65 4.48 -6.18
C THR A 30 18.46 3.70 -4.87
N PHE A 31 17.27 3.67 -4.33
CA PHE A 31 16.92 2.90 -3.14
C PHE A 31 16.22 1.61 -3.54
N THR A 32 16.56 0.52 -2.88
CA THR A 32 15.78 -0.71 -2.98
C THR A 32 14.45 -0.45 -2.30
N PRO A 33 13.37 -0.17 -3.01
CA PRO A 33 12.09 0.07 -2.36
C PRO A 33 11.64 -1.23 -1.72
N VAL A 34 11.04 -1.11 -0.57
CA VAL A 34 10.44 -2.24 0.16
C VAL A 34 9.31 -2.89 -0.67
N ILE A 35 8.75 -2.13 -1.59
CA ILE A 35 7.78 -2.56 -2.59
C ILE A 35 8.42 -2.29 -3.95
N GLU A 36 8.52 -3.30 -4.79
CA GLU A 36 8.97 -3.09 -6.18
C GLU A 36 7.99 -2.12 -6.85
N GLN A 37 8.52 -0.98 -7.25
CA GLN A 37 7.74 -0.01 -8.00
C GLN A 37 7.51 -0.49 -9.41
N CYS A 38 6.39 -0.05 -9.96
CA CYS A 38 6.12 -0.22 -11.37
C CYS A 38 7.17 0.51 -12.21
N ASP A 39 7.50 -0.01 -13.39
CA ASP A 39 8.42 0.64 -14.31
C ASP A 39 7.90 1.99 -14.80
N TYR A 40 6.60 2.15 -14.78
CA TYR A 40 5.94 3.35 -15.27
C TYR A 40 5.04 3.99 -14.19
N ALA A 41 4.96 5.31 -14.22
CA ALA A 41 4.04 6.08 -13.39
C ALA A 41 2.64 6.15 -14.01
N SER A 42 2.55 6.23 -15.34
CA SER A 42 1.29 6.29 -16.05
C SER A 42 1.45 5.78 -17.49
N LYS A 43 0.37 5.25 -18.04
CA LYS A 43 0.24 4.89 -19.45
C LYS A 43 -1.16 5.15 -19.97
N GLY A 44 -1.32 5.28 -21.28
CA GLY A 44 -2.62 5.52 -21.87
C GLY A 44 -2.53 5.97 -23.31
N LYS A 45 -3.39 6.89 -23.70
CA LYS A 45 -3.48 7.42 -25.06
C LYS A 45 -3.09 8.88 -25.10
N TRP A 46 -2.55 9.30 -26.24
CA TRP A 46 -2.30 10.70 -26.51
C TRP A 46 -2.84 11.09 -27.90
N THR A 47 -3.24 12.35 -28.03
CA THR A 47 -3.70 12.94 -29.28
C THR A 47 -3.14 14.35 -29.44
N ILE A 48 -3.04 14.82 -30.66
CA ILE A 48 -2.64 16.21 -30.96
C ILE A 48 -3.90 17.06 -30.96
N LEU A 49 -3.94 18.07 -30.11
CA LEU A 49 -5.02 19.06 -30.10
C LEU A 49 -4.71 20.28 -30.99
N ALA A 50 -3.45 20.70 -31.05
CA ALA A 50 -2.95 21.80 -31.86
C ALA A 50 -1.45 21.62 -32.15
N ASP A 51 -0.85 22.44 -32.95
CA ASP A 51 0.54 22.30 -33.40
C ASP A 51 1.55 22.01 -32.29
N ASN A 52 1.35 22.57 -31.11
CA ASN A 52 2.26 22.42 -29.97
C ASN A 52 1.54 21.91 -28.70
N VAL A 53 0.34 21.35 -28.83
CA VAL A 53 -0.46 20.90 -27.69
C VAL A 53 -0.89 19.46 -27.92
N ILE A 54 -0.56 18.62 -26.97
CA ILE A 54 -1.05 17.24 -26.91
C ILE A 54 -1.98 17.06 -25.72
N GLU A 55 -2.97 16.22 -25.89
CA GLU A 55 -3.81 15.71 -24.80
C GLU A 55 -3.36 14.31 -24.45
N ILE A 56 -3.21 14.06 -23.16
CA ILE A 56 -2.85 12.77 -22.61
C ILE A 56 -4.04 12.28 -21.78
N THR A 57 -4.50 11.06 -22.05
CA THR A 57 -5.57 10.40 -21.32
C THR A 57 -5.03 9.07 -20.78
N SER A 58 -4.95 8.94 -19.46
CA SER A 58 -4.46 7.70 -18.85
C SER A 58 -5.49 6.56 -18.95
N GLU A 59 -4.97 5.35 -19.08
CA GLU A 59 -5.75 4.13 -18.90
C GLU A 59 -6.03 3.92 -17.41
N ASN A 60 -7.21 3.39 -17.09
CA ASN A 60 -7.63 3.08 -15.72
C ASN A 60 -7.69 4.28 -14.78
N TYR A 61 -8.67 5.11 -15.02
CA TYR A 61 -8.98 6.28 -14.19
C TYR A 61 -9.34 5.93 -12.73
N TYR A 62 -9.71 4.69 -12.49
CA TYR A 62 -9.95 4.15 -11.17
C TYR A 62 -9.16 2.85 -11.05
N THR A 63 -8.01 2.89 -10.43
CA THR A 63 -7.51 1.68 -9.81
C THR A 63 -8.55 1.31 -8.74
N GLU A 64 -9.41 0.34 -9.04
CA GLU A 64 -10.06 -0.40 -7.98
C GLU A 64 -8.92 -0.79 -7.05
N GLN A 65 -8.95 -0.34 -5.78
CA GLN A 65 -7.98 -0.79 -4.80
C GLN A 65 -8.01 -2.31 -4.88
N LYS A 66 -6.97 -2.90 -5.45
CA LYS A 66 -6.86 -4.35 -5.48
C LYS A 66 -6.97 -4.79 -4.05
N VAL A 67 -8.06 -5.48 -3.71
CA VAL A 67 -8.25 -5.99 -2.36
C VAL A 67 -7.10 -6.95 -2.11
N VAL A 68 -6.24 -6.59 -1.17
CA VAL A 68 -5.15 -7.49 -0.77
C VAL A 68 -5.81 -8.71 -0.15
N GLY A 69 -5.70 -9.86 -0.82
CA GLY A 69 -6.07 -11.11 -0.22
C GLY A 69 -5.12 -11.40 0.95
N TYR A 70 -5.64 -11.90 2.04
CA TYR A 70 -4.83 -12.38 3.16
C TYR A 70 -5.45 -13.64 3.73
N ASP A 71 -4.61 -14.48 4.34
CA ASP A 71 -5.06 -15.60 5.15
C ASP A 71 -5.03 -15.20 6.62
N LEU A 72 -6.15 -15.37 7.32
CA LEU A 72 -6.28 -15.08 8.74
C LEU A 72 -6.51 -16.32 9.56
N LYS A 73 -5.53 -16.67 10.39
CA LYS A 73 -5.67 -17.71 11.40
C LYS A 73 -5.94 -17.08 12.77
N LYS A 74 -7.03 -17.51 13.42
CA LYS A 74 -7.46 -17.06 14.74
C LYS A 74 -7.27 -18.17 15.76
N GLU A 75 -6.53 -17.91 16.82
CA GLU A 75 -6.23 -18.88 17.86
C GLU A 75 -6.47 -18.27 19.25
N ASN A 76 -6.62 -19.14 20.23
CA ASN A 76 -6.64 -18.76 21.64
C ASN A 76 -5.46 -19.43 22.32
N LYS A 77 -4.41 -18.66 22.61
CA LYS A 77 -3.19 -19.15 23.25
C LYS A 77 -2.47 -18.02 23.98
N LEU A 78 -1.57 -18.41 24.88
CA LEU A 78 -0.82 -17.48 25.72
C LEU A 78 -1.72 -16.71 26.72
N SER A 79 -1.33 -15.53 27.16
CA SER A 79 -2.08 -14.76 28.15
C SER A 79 -3.36 -14.16 27.56
N GLN A 80 -4.46 -14.30 28.30
CA GLN A 80 -5.76 -13.72 27.92
C GLN A 80 -5.81 -12.19 28.08
N ASP A 81 -4.89 -11.61 28.82
CA ASP A 81 -4.82 -10.15 29.03
C ASP A 81 -4.20 -9.40 27.83
N SER A 82 -3.68 -10.17 26.87
CA SER A 82 -2.98 -9.61 25.73
C SER A 82 -3.58 -10.09 24.41
N LEU A 83 -3.47 -9.25 23.38
CA LEU A 83 -3.66 -9.58 21.99
C LEU A 83 -2.29 -9.76 21.32
N TYR A 84 -2.11 -10.85 20.63
CA TYR A 84 -0.90 -11.19 19.90
C TYR A 84 -1.20 -11.11 18.40
N ILE A 85 -0.40 -10.37 17.65
CA ILE A 85 -0.54 -10.28 16.21
C ILE A 85 0.78 -10.61 15.54
N GLN A 86 0.75 -11.63 14.69
CA GLN A 86 1.86 -12.04 13.83
C GLN A 86 1.48 -11.73 12.39
N VAL A 87 2.22 -10.87 11.72
CA VAL A 87 2.12 -10.65 10.28
C VAL A 87 3.21 -11.47 9.59
N VAL A 88 2.81 -12.25 8.60
CA VAL A 88 3.72 -13.11 7.83
C VAL A 88 3.71 -12.64 6.39
N PHE A 89 4.88 -12.31 5.86
CA PHE A 89 5.08 -12.01 4.46
C PHE A 89 5.64 -13.24 3.76
N LEU A 90 5.08 -13.61 2.63
CA LEU A 90 5.52 -14.78 1.85
C LEU A 90 6.77 -14.53 1.03
N THR A 91 7.25 -13.30 0.98
CA THR A 91 8.50 -12.90 0.35
C THR A 91 9.43 -12.26 1.38
N ASP A 92 10.70 -12.07 1.04
CA ASP A 92 11.69 -11.34 1.86
C ASP A 92 11.38 -9.84 1.97
N PHE A 93 10.10 -9.54 1.94
CA PHE A 93 9.56 -8.21 2.01
C PHE A 93 9.47 -7.75 3.46
N HIS A 94 10.23 -6.74 3.81
CA HIS A 94 10.15 -6.08 5.10
C HIS A 94 9.52 -4.70 4.92
N PRO A 95 8.25 -4.54 5.31
CA PRO A 95 7.61 -3.23 5.22
C PRO A 95 8.35 -2.23 6.10
N VAL A 96 8.45 -1.01 5.62
CA VAL A 96 9.08 0.09 6.36
C VAL A 96 8.33 0.34 7.67
N SER A 97 7.00 0.27 7.63
CA SER A 97 6.20 0.32 8.85
C SER A 97 4.78 -0.23 8.66
N LEU A 98 4.27 -0.81 9.74
CA LEU A 98 2.89 -1.26 9.89
C LEU A 98 2.16 -0.26 10.79
N ASN A 99 1.05 0.28 10.32
CA ASN A 99 0.21 1.16 11.12
C ASN A 99 -1.07 0.41 11.52
N PHE A 100 -1.12 -0.04 12.77
CA PHE A 100 -2.29 -0.69 13.34
C PHE A 100 -3.24 0.35 13.93
N THR A 101 -4.53 0.16 13.70
CA THR A 101 -5.59 0.96 14.30
C THR A 101 -6.65 0.04 14.91
N PHE A 102 -7.11 0.39 16.11
CA PHE A 102 -8.08 -0.37 16.86
C PHE A 102 -9.37 0.42 17.04
N ASN A 103 -10.50 -0.20 16.69
CA ASN A 103 -11.84 0.35 16.86
C ASN A 103 -12.04 1.74 16.23
N TYR A 104 -11.40 1.99 15.07
CA TYR A 104 -11.46 3.27 14.34
C TYR A 104 -11.04 4.49 15.17
N LYS A 105 -10.31 4.30 16.25
CA LYS A 105 -9.86 5.41 17.08
C LYS A 105 -8.41 5.80 16.77
N ASN A 106 -8.23 7.01 16.31
CA ASN A 106 -6.90 7.54 15.99
C ASN A 106 -5.96 7.59 17.19
N ASN A 107 -6.51 7.66 18.42
CA ASN A 107 -5.71 7.63 19.63
C ASN A 107 -5.32 6.22 20.11
N LYS A 108 -5.75 5.20 19.39
CA LYS A 108 -5.40 3.80 19.61
C LYS A 108 -4.79 3.22 18.35
N SER A 109 -3.65 3.78 17.97
CA SER A 109 -2.87 3.34 16.82
C SER A 109 -1.43 3.05 17.25
N ILE A 110 -0.80 2.13 16.54
CA ILE A 110 0.60 1.77 16.73
C ILE A 110 1.27 1.73 15.37
N THR A 111 2.37 2.43 15.26
CA THR A 111 3.27 2.32 14.12
C THR A 111 4.49 1.52 14.53
N THR A 112 4.79 0.45 13.82
CA THR A 112 5.90 -0.46 14.13
C THR A 112 6.50 -1.08 12.87
N ASP A 113 7.78 -1.37 12.90
CA ASP A 113 8.52 -2.16 11.93
C ASP A 113 8.52 -3.67 12.26
N LYS A 114 7.96 -4.03 13.42
CA LYS A 114 7.94 -5.42 13.89
C LYS A 114 6.75 -6.16 13.29
N THR A 115 7.00 -7.36 12.82
CA THR A 115 5.98 -8.29 12.32
C THR A 115 5.27 -9.08 13.43
N TYR A 116 5.78 -9.05 14.65
CA TYR A 116 5.16 -9.64 15.82
C TYR A 116 5.00 -8.60 16.92
N ILE A 117 3.75 -8.38 17.32
CA ILE A 117 3.40 -7.41 18.38
C ILE A 117 2.54 -8.07 19.45
N VAL A 118 2.71 -7.58 20.66
CA VAL A 118 1.94 -7.99 21.83
C VAL A 118 1.34 -6.75 22.48
N LEU A 119 0.04 -6.72 22.62
CA LEU A 119 -0.71 -5.56 23.05
C LEU A 119 -1.57 -5.89 24.28
N PRO A 120 -1.44 -5.12 25.37
CA PRO A 120 -2.37 -5.24 26.49
C PRO A 120 -3.80 -4.90 26.04
N LYS A 121 -4.73 -5.84 26.20
CA LYS A 121 -6.13 -5.62 25.81
C LYS A 121 -6.77 -4.42 26.53
N SER A 122 -6.41 -4.22 27.78
CA SER A 122 -6.93 -3.10 28.60
C SER A 122 -6.58 -1.73 28.02
N GLU A 123 -5.48 -1.63 27.28
CA GLU A 123 -5.00 -0.39 26.72
C GLU A 123 -5.55 -0.12 25.31
N TYR A 124 -5.56 -1.14 24.45
CA TYR A 124 -5.84 -1.00 23.02
C TYR A 124 -7.25 -1.40 22.61
N LEU A 125 -7.87 -2.32 23.33
CA LEU A 125 -9.16 -2.87 22.97
C LEU A 125 -10.30 -2.24 23.75
N TRP A 126 -11.49 -2.33 23.18
CA TRP A 126 -12.69 -1.89 23.86
C TRP A 126 -13.01 -2.79 25.03
N ASN A 127 -13.42 -2.12 26.09
CA ASN A 127 -13.79 -2.78 27.29
C ASN A 127 -15.26 -3.22 27.26
N ARG A 128 -15.50 -4.49 27.63
CA ARG A 128 -16.63 -5.03 28.40
C ARG A 128 -18.04 -5.07 27.82
N ARG A 129 -18.39 -4.40 26.75
CA ARG A 129 -19.78 -4.48 26.23
C ARG A 129 -19.92 -5.21 24.92
N THR A 130 -18.88 -5.26 24.14
CA THR A 130 -18.84 -6.05 22.92
C THR A 130 -17.52 -6.82 22.91
N ALA A 131 -17.58 -8.14 22.82
CA ALA A 131 -16.40 -8.99 22.71
C ALA A 131 -15.64 -8.76 21.38
N THR A 132 -16.27 -8.05 20.44
CA THR A 132 -15.76 -7.85 19.10
C THR A 132 -15.02 -6.51 18.99
N ASN A 133 -13.79 -6.56 18.58
CA ASN A 133 -12.94 -5.40 18.32
C ASN A 133 -12.60 -5.32 16.82
N GLN A 134 -12.69 -4.12 16.28
CA GLN A 134 -12.23 -3.84 14.93
C GLN A 134 -10.73 -3.64 14.94
N ILE A 135 -10.03 -4.42 14.14
CA ILE A 135 -8.58 -4.35 14.01
C ILE A 135 -8.27 -4.13 12.54
N SER A 136 -7.51 -3.10 12.26
CA SER A 136 -7.04 -2.81 10.91
C SER A 136 -5.56 -2.48 10.92
N PHE A 137 -4.87 -2.73 9.83
CA PHE A 137 -3.55 -2.17 9.60
C PHE A 137 -3.34 -1.71 8.17
N HIS A 138 -2.48 -0.72 8.05
CA HIS A 138 -2.05 -0.13 6.79
C HIS A 138 -0.55 -0.32 6.63
N LEU A 139 -0.11 -0.58 5.42
CA LEU A 139 1.29 -0.48 5.04
C LEU A 139 1.61 0.98 4.70
N ASN A 140 2.72 1.46 5.24
CA ASN A 140 3.28 2.72 4.82
C ASN A 140 4.32 2.42 3.74
N ALA A 141 3.95 2.66 2.49
CA ALA A 141 4.88 2.60 1.37
C ALA A 141 5.46 4.00 1.16
N ASP A 142 6.78 4.09 1.18
CA ASP A 142 7.47 5.30 0.74
C ASP A 142 7.60 5.22 -0.79
N VAL A 143 6.75 5.97 -1.45
CA VAL A 143 6.72 6.06 -2.91
C VAL A 143 7.36 7.35 -3.41
N SER A 144 8.16 7.99 -2.59
CA SER A 144 8.80 9.28 -2.84
C SER A 144 9.89 9.25 -3.93
N GLY A 145 9.83 8.32 -4.87
CA GLY A 145 10.76 8.24 -5.99
C GLY A 145 10.54 9.27 -7.10
N THR A 146 9.38 9.93 -7.17
CA THR A 146 9.07 10.92 -8.21
C THR A 146 8.92 12.31 -7.62
N GLU A 147 9.40 13.34 -8.32
CA GLU A 147 9.17 14.72 -7.93
C GLU A 147 7.69 15.11 -7.95
N ILE A 148 6.89 14.41 -8.74
CA ILE A 148 5.47 14.64 -8.92
C ILE A 148 4.66 14.07 -7.75
N TYR A 149 5.12 12.96 -7.16
CA TYR A 149 4.43 12.27 -6.07
C TYR A 149 5.27 12.23 -4.80
N LYS A 150 5.44 13.38 -4.16
CA LYS A 150 6.01 13.45 -2.82
C LYS A 150 4.92 13.12 -1.80
N GLY A 151 4.72 11.86 -1.53
CA GLY A 151 3.69 11.47 -0.57
C GLY A 151 3.93 10.07 0.01
N ARG A 152 3.52 9.92 1.25
CA ARG A 152 3.38 8.61 1.86
C ARG A 152 1.97 8.13 1.61
N ILE A 153 1.82 6.99 0.96
CA ILE A 153 0.52 6.39 0.74
C ILE A 153 0.32 5.29 1.77
N LEU A 154 -0.76 5.38 2.49
CA LEU A 154 -1.19 4.36 3.43
C LEU A 154 -2.15 3.42 2.72
N PHE A 155 -1.70 2.19 2.49
CA PHE A 155 -2.54 1.15 1.93
C PHE A 155 -3.20 0.35 3.06
N LYS A 156 -4.51 0.33 3.07
CA LYS A 156 -5.27 -0.53 3.96
C LYS A 156 -5.16 -1.97 3.49
N ILE A 157 -4.45 -2.77 4.25
CA ILE A 157 -4.17 -4.16 3.91
C ILE A 157 -5.14 -5.11 4.59
N PHE A 158 -5.51 -4.80 5.82
CA PHE A 158 -6.26 -5.69 6.68
C PHE A 158 -7.32 -4.91 7.46
N GLU A 159 -8.51 -5.47 7.55
CA GLU A 159 -9.57 -4.95 8.42
C GLU A 159 -10.54 -6.07 8.78
N GLU A 160 -10.61 -6.39 10.05
CA GLU A 160 -11.46 -7.45 10.57
C GLU A 160 -12.11 -7.10 11.91
N SER A 161 -13.30 -7.62 12.09
CA SER A 161 -13.97 -7.63 13.39
C SER A 161 -13.66 -8.93 14.13
N ILE A 162 -12.90 -8.84 15.19
CA ILE A 162 -12.39 -9.99 15.95
C ILE A 162 -13.05 -10.07 17.32
N ASP A 163 -13.60 -11.24 17.65
CA ASP A 163 -13.96 -11.60 19.03
C ASP A 163 -12.68 -11.92 19.80
N THR A 164 -12.14 -10.91 20.47
CA THR A 164 -10.85 -11.00 21.17
C THR A 164 -10.91 -11.75 22.48
N GLU A 165 -12.10 -12.09 22.96
CA GLU A 165 -12.26 -12.99 24.13
C GLU A 165 -12.11 -14.46 23.71
N LYS A 166 -12.55 -14.78 22.48
CA LYS A 166 -12.37 -16.14 21.92
C LYS A 166 -11.05 -16.32 21.22
N HIS A 167 -10.49 -15.24 20.65
CA HIS A 167 -9.29 -15.30 19.83
C HIS A 167 -8.34 -14.18 20.22
N ASN A 168 -7.30 -14.53 20.94
CA ASN A 168 -6.30 -13.56 21.39
C ASN A 168 -4.99 -13.63 20.62
N TYR A 169 -4.87 -14.55 19.65
CA TYR A 169 -3.69 -14.67 18.79
C TYR A 169 -4.12 -14.70 17.33
N LEU A 170 -3.61 -13.76 16.56
CA LEU A 170 -3.90 -13.59 15.14
C LEU A 170 -2.62 -13.83 14.33
N THR A 171 -2.69 -14.71 13.34
CA THR A 171 -1.66 -14.82 12.32
C THR A 171 -2.26 -14.34 11.00
N ILE A 172 -1.70 -13.29 10.45
CA ILE A 172 -2.13 -12.66 9.20
C ILE A 172 -1.05 -12.92 8.17
N THR A 173 -1.33 -13.80 7.22
CA THR A 173 -0.40 -14.11 6.14
C THR A 173 -0.78 -13.31 4.90
N LEU A 174 0.16 -12.50 4.42
CA LEU A 174 0.00 -11.67 3.23
C LEU A 174 0.61 -12.39 2.02
N PRO A 175 -0.04 -12.30 0.84
CA PRO A 175 0.54 -12.81 -0.39
C PRO A 175 1.80 -12.02 -0.77
N SER A 176 2.52 -12.49 -1.76
CA SER A 176 3.53 -11.68 -2.44
C SER A 176 2.84 -10.51 -3.15
N PHE A 177 3.45 -9.34 -3.05
CA PHE A 177 3.02 -8.19 -3.82
C PHE A 177 3.74 -8.21 -5.17
N ASP A 178 2.97 -8.23 -6.24
CA ASP A 178 3.53 -8.11 -7.58
C ASP A 178 4.06 -6.71 -7.82
N ARG A 179 5.05 -6.60 -8.69
CA ARG A 179 5.46 -5.33 -9.26
C ARG A 179 4.24 -4.63 -9.84
N CYS A 180 4.08 -3.35 -9.58
CA CYS A 180 2.88 -2.58 -9.94
C CYS A 180 1.60 -2.91 -9.13
N PHE A 181 1.70 -3.66 -8.03
CA PHE A 181 0.56 -3.89 -7.15
C PHE A 181 -0.03 -2.57 -6.63
N PHE A 182 0.84 -1.61 -6.36
CA PHE A 182 0.50 -0.25 -5.93
C PHE A 182 0.66 0.72 -7.10
N GLU A 183 -0.05 0.49 -8.19
CA GLU A 183 -0.14 1.46 -9.28
C GLU A 183 -0.81 2.73 -8.79
N PHE A 184 -0.19 3.86 -9.09
CA PHE A 184 -0.67 5.16 -8.66
C PHE A 184 -1.71 5.71 -9.61
N GLU A 185 -2.52 6.63 -9.04
CA GLU A 185 -3.57 7.29 -9.76
C GLU A 185 -3.02 8.06 -10.97
N PRO A 186 -3.81 8.07 -12.04
CA PRO A 186 -3.47 8.80 -13.24
C PRO A 186 -3.50 10.32 -12.99
N PHE A 187 -2.81 11.02 -13.87
CA PHE A 187 -2.94 12.45 -14.02
C PHE A 187 -4.34 12.86 -14.47
#